data_0734aaa1fb579459544d9d86f14a1b1c
#
_entry.id   0734aaa1fb579459544d9d86f14a1b1c
#
_cell.length_a   1.000
_cell.length_b   1.000
_cell.length_c   1.000
_cell.angle_alpha   90.00
_cell.angle_beta   90.00
_cell.angle_gamma   90.00
#
_symmetry.space_group_name_H-M   'P 1'
#
loop_
_entity.id
_entity.type
_entity.pdbx_description
1 polymer ?
#
loop_
_entity_poly.entity_id
_entity_poly.type
_entity_poly.pdbx_seq_one_letter_code
_entity_poly.pdbx_strand_id
1 'polypeptide(L)'
;KRVLSQLKIVIRTNYSNPPTTGAALVATVLADDELRASWADELGEMRERIKRMRHGLVGGLIARGIDDMGFIADQLGMFSYSGLTKAQMVALRADHGVYGLDSGRMCVAALNSGNLDYVVDAIAAVRA
;
A
#
# COMPACT_ATOMS: atom_id res chain seq x y z
N LYS A 1 -36.17 2.95 -15.95
CA LYS A 1 -36.77 1.71 -15.41
C LYS A 1 -35.93 0.48 -15.77
N ARG A 2 -35.55 0.26 -17.07
CA ARG A 2 -34.77 -0.93 -17.51
C ARG A 2 -33.41 -1.06 -16.80
N VAL A 3 -32.63 0.02 -16.69
CA VAL A 3 -31.32 -0.01 -15.99
C VAL A 3 -31.50 -0.41 -14.53
N LEU A 4 -32.46 0.21 -13.83
CA LEU A 4 -32.72 -0.09 -12.44
C LEU A 4 -33.13 -1.55 -12.21
N SER A 5 -33.93 -2.15 -13.13
CA SER A 5 -34.29 -3.57 -13.00
C SER A 5 -33.09 -4.50 -13.17
N GLN A 6 -32.16 -4.17 -14.05
CA GLN A 6 -30.92 -4.95 -14.23
C GLN A 6 -30.02 -4.82 -12.99
N LEU A 7 -29.85 -3.63 -12.44
CA LEU A 7 -29.10 -3.43 -11.19
C LEU A 7 -29.68 -4.26 -10.04
N LYS A 8 -31.00 -4.30 -9.89
CA LYS A 8 -31.65 -5.12 -8.87
C LYS A 8 -31.39 -6.63 -9.07
N ILE A 9 -31.36 -7.10 -10.31
CA ILE A 9 -31.03 -8.50 -10.60
C ILE A 9 -29.58 -8.79 -10.21
N VAL A 10 -28.63 -7.95 -10.59
CA VAL A 10 -27.20 -8.09 -10.24
C VAL A 10 -27.00 -8.12 -8.72
N ILE A 11 -27.62 -7.19 -7.99
CA ILE A 11 -27.55 -7.18 -6.52
C ILE A 11 -28.14 -8.46 -5.93
N ARG A 12 -29.29 -8.90 -6.45
CA ARG A 12 -29.96 -10.11 -5.98
C ARG A 12 -29.14 -11.38 -6.16
N THR A 13 -28.45 -11.49 -7.29
CA THR A 13 -27.60 -12.64 -7.59
C THR A 13 -26.25 -12.62 -6.88
N ASN A 14 -25.76 -11.43 -6.51
CA ASN A 14 -24.45 -11.28 -5.84
C ASN A 14 -24.55 -11.47 -4.31
N TYR A 15 -25.27 -10.62 -3.57
CA TYR A 15 -25.39 -10.79 -2.11
C TYR A 15 -26.82 -10.99 -1.63
N SER A 16 -27.81 -10.80 -2.47
CA SER A 16 -29.23 -10.85 -2.10
C SER A 16 -29.63 -9.77 -1.08
N ASN A 17 -29.11 -9.85 0.13
CA ASN A 17 -29.36 -8.92 1.24
C ASN A 17 -28.07 -8.77 2.06
N PRO A 18 -27.25 -7.73 1.80
CA PRO A 18 -25.98 -7.53 2.49
C PRO A 18 -26.21 -7.18 3.97
N PRO A 19 -25.29 -7.58 4.87
CA PRO A 19 -25.32 -7.15 6.28
C PRO A 19 -25.24 -5.62 6.37
N THR A 20 -26.00 -5.04 7.30
CA THR A 20 -26.10 -3.59 7.47
C THR A 20 -25.05 -3.01 8.42
N THR A 21 -24.45 -3.84 9.29
CA THR A 21 -23.56 -3.40 10.37
C THR A 21 -22.37 -2.56 9.86
N GLY A 22 -21.67 -3.04 8.82
CA GLY A 22 -20.53 -2.30 8.27
C GLY A 22 -20.92 -0.95 7.69
N ALA A 23 -22.03 -0.90 6.95
CA ALA A 23 -22.54 0.36 6.40
C ALA A 23 -23.01 1.31 7.51
N ALA A 24 -23.64 0.80 8.57
CA ALA A 24 -24.06 1.60 9.71
C ALA A 24 -22.88 2.22 10.46
N LEU A 25 -21.77 1.47 10.66
CA LEU A 25 -20.55 2.00 11.26
C LEU A 25 -19.99 3.19 10.45
N VAL A 26 -19.85 3.01 9.14
CA VAL A 26 -19.37 4.09 8.25
C VAL A 26 -20.32 5.29 8.28
N ALA A 27 -21.62 5.06 8.20
CA ALA A 27 -22.61 6.12 8.23
C ALA A 27 -22.58 6.90 9.56
N THR A 28 -22.39 6.21 10.70
CA THR A 28 -22.26 6.84 12.01
C THR A 28 -21.03 7.76 12.06
N VAL A 29 -19.86 7.26 11.64
CA VAL A 29 -18.63 8.07 11.64
C VAL A 29 -18.77 9.29 10.74
N LEU A 30 -19.35 9.14 9.55
CA LEU A 30 -19.47 10.24 8.57
C LEU A 30 -20.58 11.25 8.91
N ALA A 31 -21.58 10.86 9.72
CA ALA A 31 -22.68 11.74 10.12
C ALA A 31 -22.38 12.60 11.35
N ASP A 32 -21.37 12.22 12.13
CA ASP A 32 -20.92 12.95 13.31
C ASP A 32 -19.64 13.75 12.95
N ASP A 33 -19.66 15.06 13.21
CA ASP A 33 -18.57 15.95 12.81
C ASP A 33 -17.28 15.67 13.57
N GLU A 34 -17.33 15.29 14.85
CA GLU A 34 -16.15 14.98 15.66
C GLU A 34 -15.50 13.66 15.23
N LEU A 35 -16.33 12.62 15.03
CA LEU A 35 -15.87 11.32 14.56
C LEU A 35 -15.29 11.41 13.14
N ARG A 36 -15.91 12.19 12.27
CA ARG A 36 -15.43 12.42 10.91
C ARG A 36 -14.10 13.16 10.90
N ALA A 37 -13.93 14.18 11.76
CA ALA A 37 -12.67 14.90 11.90
C ALA A 37 -11.56 13.98 12.41
N SER A 38 -11.80 13.21 13.47
CA SER A 38 -10.87 12.24 14.02
C SER A 38 -10.44 11.20 12.97
N TRP A 39 -11.39 10.65 12.21
CA TRP A 39 -11.10 9.72 11.13
C TRP A 39 -10.25 10.35 10.02
N ALA A 40 -10.53 11.59 9.65
CA ALA A 40 -9.79 12.31 8.61
C ALA A 40 -8.34 12.59 9.05
N ASP A 41 -8.13 12.92 10.32
CA ASP A 41 -6.80 13.18 10.91
C ASP A 41 -5.98 11.88 10.95
N GLU A 42 -6.52 10.78 11.47
CA GLU A 42 -5.85 9.48 11.47
C GLU A 42 -5.48 9.02 10.05
N LEU A 43 -6.38 9.18 9.09
CA LEU A 43 -6.10 8.86 7.69
C LEU A 43 -4.98 9.76 7.12
N GLY A 44 -4.96 11.03 7.54
CA GLY A 44 -3.89 11.97 7.23
C GLY A 44 -2.54 11.49 7.73
N GLU A 45 -2.45 11.08 8.99
CA GLU A 45 -1.23 10.54 9.60
C GLU A 45 -0.73 9.28 8.87
N MET A 46 -1.63 8.35 8.56
CA MET A 46 -1.30 7.13 7.79
C MET A 46 -0.70 7.49 6.43
N ARG A 47 -1.32 8.43 5.72
CA ARG A 47 -0.85 8.87 4.40
C ARG A 47 0.54 9.51 4.46
N GLU A 48 0.76 10.42 5.41
CA GLU A 48 2.05 11.08 5.57
C GLU A 48 3.15 10.10 6.03
N ARG A 49 2.80 9.12 6.86
CA ARG A 49 3.73 8.04 7.21
C ARG A 49 4.17 7.25 5.98
N ILE A 50 3.23 6.84 5.12
CA ILE A 50 3.53 6.09 3.89
C ILE A 50 4.44 6.91 2.96
N LYS A 51 4.18 8.21 2.81
CA LYS A 51 5.04 9.11 2.04
C LYS A 51 6.46 9.16 2.59
N ARG A 52 6.60 9.36 3.92
CA ARG A 52 7.92 9.37 4.57
C ARG A 52 8.69 8.07 4.35
N MET A 53 8.02 6.91 4.48
CA MET A 53 8.66 5.61 4.23
C MET A 53 9.11 5.46 2.78
N ARG A 54 8.30 5.93 1.85
CA ARG A 54 8.64 5.90 0.42
C ARG A 54 9.86 6.76 0.08
N HIS A 55 9.89 8.00 0.55
CA HIS A 55 11.04 8.87 0.38
C HIS A 55 12.28 8.36 1.12
N GLY A 56 12.10 7.80 2.30
CA GLY A 56 13.19 7.16 3.06
C GLY A 56 13.79 5.97 2.31
N LEU A 57 12.96 5.13 1.70
CA LEU A 57 13.42 4.02 0.87
C LEU A 57 14.27 4.52 -0.30
N VAL A 58 13.77 5.49 -1.06
CA VAL A 58 14.52 6.06 -2.20
C VAL A 58 15.81 6.72 -1.74
N GLY A 59 15.76 7.56 -0.69
CA GLY A 59 16.96 8.21 -0.14
C GLY A 59 17.99 7.19 0.36
N GLY A 60 17.55 6.12 1.00
CA GLY A 60 18.43 5.05 1.44
C GLY A 60 19.09 4.29 0.28
N LEU A 61 18.36 4.05 -0.81
CA LEU A 61 18.88 3.40 -2.01
C LEU A 61 19.93 4.29 -2.73
N ILE A 62 19.64 5.58 -2.88
CA ILE A 62 20.58 6.56 -3.43
C ILE A 62 21.89 6.58 -2.63
N ALA A 63 21.79 6.59 -1.28
CA ALA A 63 22.97 6.57 -0.42
C ALA A 63 23.83 5.29 -0.59
N ARG A 64 23.27 4.22 -1.17
CA ARG A 64 23.97 2.97 -1.51
C ARG A 64 24.36 2.86 -3.00
N GLY A 65 24.26 3.99 -3.74
CA GLY A 65 24.65 4.07 -5.14
C GLY A 65 23.60 3.53 -6.12
N ILE A 66 22.35 3.35 -5.67
CA ILE A 66 21.21 2.93 -6.52
C ILE A 66 20.35 4.16 -6.78
N ASP A 67 20.58 4.83 -7.90
CA ASP A 67 19.91 6.09 -8.27
C ASP A 67 18.76 5.91 -9.28
N ASP A 68 18.69 4.77 -9.94
CA ASP A 68 17.70 4.45 -10.97
C ASP A 68 16.31 4.06 -10.42
N MET A 69 16.16 3.97 -9.09
CA MET A 69 14.90 3.65 -8.41
C MET A 69 14.15 4.89 -7.88
N GLY A 70 14.59 6.09 -8.26
CA GLY A 70 13.98 7.35 -7.84
C GLY A 70 12.48 7.48 -8.18
N PHE A 71 12.03 6.83 -9.26
CA PHE A 71 10.64 6.82 -9.71
C PHE A 71 9.65 6.26 -8.66
N ILE A 72 10.15 5.52 -7.65
CA ILE A 72 9.32 5.04 -6.54
C ILE A 72 8.76 6.21 -5.73
N ALA A 73 9.50 7.31 -5.60
CA ALA A 73 9.06 8.49 -4.83
C ALA A 73 7.76 9.11 -5.40
N ASP A 74 7.58 9.05 -6.72
CA ASP A 74 6.44 9.65 -7.43
C ASP A 74 5.19 8.76 -7.43
N GLN A 75 5.32 7.51 -7.00
CA GLN A 75 4.18 6.59 -6.96
C GLN A 75 3.24 6.92 -5.80
N LEU A 76 1.96 6.59 -5.95
CA LEU A 76 0.91 6.88 -4.98
C LEU A 76 0.35 5.60 -4.37
N GLY A 77 -0.31 5.75 -3.21
CA GLY A 77 -0.97 4.66 -2.52
C GLY A 77 -0.02 3.82 -1.67
N MET A 78 -0.52 2.71 -1.16
CA MET A 78 0.20 1.84 -0.22
C MET A 78 1.14 0.84 -0.89
N PHE A 79 0.97 0.60 -2.18
CA PHE A 79 1.82 -0.30 -2.98
C PHE A 79 2.74 0.49 -3.89
N SER A 80 3.88 -0.11 -4.21
CA SER A 80 4.83 0.40 -5.20
C SER A 80 5.33 -0.72 -6.10
N TYR A 81 5.64 -0.36 -7.33
CA TYR A 81 6.42 -1.18 -8.23
C TYR A 81 7.90 -0.82 -8.05
N SER A 82 8.72 -1.81 -7.74
CA SER A 82 10.14 -1.58 -7.44
C SER A 82 11.05 -1.59 -8.67
N GLY A 83 10.61 -2.17 -9.78
CA GLY A 83 11.45 -2.42 -10.94
C GLY A 83 12.39 -3.63 -10.81
N LEU A 84 12.37 -4.30 -9.65
CA LEU A 84 13.17 -5.51 -9.46
C LEU A 84 12.66 -6.65 -10.32
N THR A 85 13.59 -7.44 -10.85
CA THR A 85 13.28 -8.65 -11.62
C THR A 85 12.73 -9.76 -10.72
N LYS A 86 12.07 -10.75 -11.33
CA LYS A 86 11.59 -11.94 -10.60
C LYS A 86 12.72 -12.63 -9.83
N ALA A 87 13.90 -12.77 -10.43
CA ALA A 87 15.05 -13.39 -9.77
C ALA A 87 15.47 -12.63 -8.51
N GLN A 88 15.53 -11.29 -8.58
CA GLN A 88 15.82 -10.43 -7.44
C GLN A 88 14.73 -10.51 -6.35
N MET A 89 13.46 -10.56 -6.73
CA MET A 89 12.36 -10.74 -5.77
C MET A 89 12.39 -12.10 -5.07
N VAL A 90 12.81 -13.15 -5.78
CA VAL A 90 13.03 -14.48 -5.19
C VAL A 90 14.20 -14.45 -4.21
N ALA A 91 15.33 -13.83 -4.58
CA ALA A 91 16.50 -13.67 -3.70
C ALA A 91 16.17 -12.85 -2.45
N LEU A 92 15.45 -11.71 -2.59
CA LEU A 92 14.97 -10.93 -1.44
C LEU A 92 14.23 -11.79 -0.42
N ARG A 93 13.35 -12.67 -0.89
CA ARG A 93 12.57 -13.56 -0.03
C ARG A 93 13.41 -14.68 0.57
N ALA A 94 14.26 -15.33 -0.23
CA ALA A 94 15.02 -16.50 0.20
C ALA A 94 16.19 -16.12 1.14
N ASP A 95 16.93 -15.08 0.81
CA ASP A 95 18.19 -14.75 1.46
C ASP A 95 18.02 -13.67 2.55
N HIS A 96 16.99 -12.81 2.41
CA HIS A 96 16.78 -11.67 3.30
C HIS A 96 15.42 -11.68 4.04
N GLY A 97 14.52 -12.63 3.76
CA GLY A 97 13.19 -12.67 4.39
C GLY A 97 12.31 -11.45 4.05
N VAL A 98 12.61 -10.72 2.96
CA VAL A 98 11.84 -9.57 2.50
C VAL A 98 10.84 -10.02 1.44
N TYR A 99 9.56 -9.88 1.74
CA TYR A 99 8.48 -10.43 0.94
C TYR A 99 7.85 -9.38 0.03
N GLY A 100 7.80 -9.67 -1.25
CA GLY A 100 7.08 -8.94 -2.28
C GLY A 100 6.61 -9.91 -3.37
N LEU A 101 5.86 -9.42 -4.35
CA LEU A 101 5.40 -10.24 -5.47
C LEU A 101 6.52 -10.42 -6.50
N ASP A 102 6.55 -11.56 -7.16
CA ASP A 102 7.48 -11.87 -8.27
C ASP A 102 7.45 -10.83 -9.41
N SER A 103 6.37 -10.05 -9.50
CA SER A 103 6.23 -8.94 -10.45
C SER A 103 6.98 -7.66 -10.04
N GLY A 104 7.65 -7.63 -8.89
CA GLY A 104 8.32 -6.44 -8.36
C GLY A 104 7.40 -5.52 -7.52
N ARG A 105 6.13 -5.90 -7.29
CA ARG A 105 5.24 -5.12 -6.43
C ARG A 105 5.55 -5.35 -4.97
N MET A 106 5.69 -4.27 -4.22
CA MET A 106 5.94 -4.25 -2.78
C MET A 106 4.92 -3.37 -2.04
N CYS A 107 4.74 -3.62 -0.75
CA CYS A 107 3.87 -2.84 0.11
C CYS A 107 4.70 -1.82 0.91
N VAL A 108 4.70 -0.55 0.49
CA VAL A 108 5.41 0.53 1.19
C VAL A 108 4.80 0.81 2.57
N ALA A 109 3.50 0.54 2.74
CA ALA A 109 2.83 0.69 4.03
C ALA A 109 3.34 -0.29 5.11
N ALA A 110 4.02 -1.38 4.72
CA ALA A 110 4.66 -2.33 5.64
C ALA A 110 6.02 -1.84 6.15
N LEU A 111 6.60 -0.82 5.52
CA LEU A 111 7.84 -0.18 6.00
C LEU A 111 7.57 0.65 7.25
N ASN A 112 8.55 0.67 8.13
CA ASN A 112 8.58 1.50 9.34
C ASN A 112 10.03 1.84 9.70
N SER A 113 10.23 2.68 10.71
CA SER A 113 11.57 3.12 11.14
C SER A 113 12.47 1.97 11.62
N GLY A 114 11.90 0.84 12.03
CA GLY A 114 12.66 -0.31 12.52
C GLY A 114 13.10 -1.26 11.41
N ASN A 115 12.50 -1.23 10.23
CA ASN A 115 12.82 -2.15 9.14
C ASN A 115 13.29 -1.49 7.85
N LEU A 116 13.21 -0.16 7.76
CA LEU A 116 13.50 0.58 6.53
C LEU A 116 14.94 0.35 6.05
N ASP A 117 15.93 0.55 6.94
CA ASP A 117 17.35 0.39 6.59
C ASP A 117 17.66 -1.05 6.19
N TYR A 118 17.09 -2.01 6.92
CA TYR A 118 17.24 -3.43 6.57
C TYR A 118 16.73 -3.76 5.16
N VAL A 119 15.56 -3.24 4.81
CA VAL A 119 14.97 -3.45 3.48
C VAL A 119 15.81 -2.77 2.39
N VAL A 120 16.34 -1.57 2.68
CA VAL A 120 17.24 -0.87 1.76
C VAL A 120 18.52 -1.68 1.52
N ASP A 121 19.15 -2.22 2.59
CA ASP A 121 20.34 -3.06 2.49
C ASP A 121 20.06 -4.34 1.70
N ALA A 122 18.93 -5.00 1.95
CA ALA A 122 18.52 -6.19 1.23
C ALA A 122 18.31 -5.93 -0.27
N ILE A 123 17.66 -4.80 -0.63
CA ILE A 123 17.49 -4.43 -2.04
C ILE A 123 18.85 -4.14 -2.67
N ALA A 124 19.74 -3.44 -1.98
CA ALA A 124 21.09 -3.17 -2.50
C ALA A 124 21.87 -4.47 -2.76
N ALA A 125 21.79 -5.43 -1.84
CA ALA A 125 22.48 -6.72 -1.96
C ALA A 125 22.01 -7.54 -3.17
N VAL A 126 20.72 -7.56 -3.49
CA VAL A 126 20.18 -8.31 -4.65
C VAL A 126 20.34 -7.57 -5.97
N ARG A 127 20.75 -6.30 -5.93
CA ARG A 127 21.04 -5.46 -7.10
C ARG A 127 22.53 -5.40 -7.45
N ALA A 128 23.41 -5.74 -6.52
CA ALA A 128 24.85 -5.85 -6.76
C ALA A 128 25.16 -7.01 -7.71
#